data_0520a57a9b60bcb2755ad97076b558b0
#
_entry.id   0520a57a9b60bcb2755ad97076b558b0
#
_cell.length_a   1.000
_cell.length_b   1.000
_cell.length_c   1.000
_cell.angle_alpha   90.00
_cell.angle_beta   90.00
_cell.angle_gamma   90.00
#
_symmetry.space_group_name_H-M   'P 1'
#
loop_
_entity.id
_entity.type
_entity.pdbx_description
1 polymer ?
#
loop_
_entity_poly.entity_id
_entity_poly.type
_entity_poly.pdbx_seq_one_letter_code
_entity_poly.pdbx_strand_id
1 'polypeptide(L)'
;MPDKSLSAGSIWKTLSAIDCSSRTEDKGGLTYLPWSEAITVMMEHFPEYRVKWHGTEDKDQVTRDITYYEGGSASVACTVTIGEIKRECWLPVMDYKNKAIAFPDSRSISDSKQRCLVKCFALFGLGIYIYRGDALPGDPVVEEVSAPPKKKAAPKKKAAPTEDSAVQATATAATLKALCRDLHESGWTPEPSMQKDIKTAVAEMDVGKMDSLIKTLIEGGDLAKKLNDDTTTEVSDG
;
A
#
# COMPACT_ATOMS: atom_id res chain seq x y z
N MET A 1 -11.16 21.95 -42.04
CA MET A 1 -10.40 20.73 -41.70
C MET A 1 -11.32 19.88 -40.87
N PRO A 2 -11.63 18.62 -41.25
CA PRO A 2 -12.45 17.77 -40.35
C PRO A 2 -11.68 17.54 -39.07
N ASP A 3 -12.31 17.94 -37.98
CA ASP A 3 -11.89 17.66 -36.63
C ASP A 3 -11.70 16.14 -36.50
N LYS A 4 -10.45 15.69 -36.34
CA LYS A 4 -10.20 14.28 -36.06
C LYS A 4 -10.77 13.99 -34.67
N SER A 5 -12.07 13.66 -34.61
CA SER A 5 -12.72 13.29 -33.40
C SER A 5 -11.88 12.19 -32.70
N LEU A 6 -11.44 12.45 -31.47
CA LEU A 6 -10.68 11.52 -30.67
C LEU A 6 -11.51 10.24 -30.50
N SER A 7 -11.07 9.14 -31.11
CA SER A 7 -11.70 7.84 -30.94
C SER A 7 -10.99 7.06 -29.84
N ALA A 8 -11.70 6.11 -29.21
CA ALA A 8 -11.11 5.21 -28.22
C ALA A 8 -9.89 4.47 -28.78
N GLY A 9 -9.95 4.07 -30.07
CA GLY A 9 -8.83 3.41 -30.74
C GLY A 9 -7.62 4.31 -30.96
N SER A 10 -7.83 5.59 -31.31
CA SER A 10 -6.72 6.52 -31.48
C SER A 10 -6.05 6.85 -30.16
N ILE A 11 -6.82 7.05 -29.08
CA ILE A 11 -6.28 7.27 -27.73
C ILE A 11 -5.46 6.06 -27.30
N TRP A 12 -6.02 4.85 -27.43
CA TRP A 12 -5.33 3.61 -27.08
C TRP A 12 -4.01 3.47 -27.86
N LYS A 13 -4.06 3.65 -29.18
CA LYS A 13 -2.87 3.53 -30.02
C LYS A 13 -1.77 4.52 -29.61
N THR A 14 -2.15 5.75 -29.26
CA THR A 14 -1.19 6.76 -28.79
C THR A 14 -0.57 6.36 -27.46
N LEU A 15 -1.38 6.09 -26.44
CA LEU A 15 -0.91 5.85 -25.07
C LEU A 15 -0.20 4.50 -24.90
N SER A 16 -0.65 3.45 -25.61
CA SER A 16 -0.02 2.12 -25.52
C SER A 16 1.34 2.03 -26.24
N ALA A 17 1.62 2.97 -27.15
CA ALA A 17 2.90 3.04 -27.85
C ALA A 17 3.97 3.84 -27.09
N ILE A 18 3.61 4.51 -25.99
CA ILE A 18 4.56 5.30 -25.21
C ILE A 18 5.45 4.37 -24.39
N ASP A 19 6.76 4.50 -24.58
CA ASP A 19 7.74 3.86 -23.74
C ASP A 19 7.92 4.65 -22.42
N CYS A 20 7.47 4.04 -21.32
CA CYS A 20 7.61 4.60 -19.96
C CYS A 20 8.82 3.99 -19.21
N SER A 21 9.67 3.20 -19.84
CA SER A 21 10.76 2.46 -19.15
C SER A 21 11.70 3.36 -18.36
N SER A 22 12.06 4.51 -18.93
CA SER A 22 12.90 5.52 -18.29
C SER A 22 12.22 6.29 -17.16
N ARG A 23 10.90 6.14 -17.02
CA ARG A 23 10.05 6.82 -16.03
C ARG A 23 9.54 5.86 -14.95
N THR A 24 9.96 4.61 -14.96
CA THR A 24 9.52 3.58 -13.99
C THR A 24 10.49 3.45 -12.83
N GLU A 25 9.97 2.99 -11.69
CA GLU A 25 10.73 2.63 -10.51
C GLU A 25 10.54 1.14 -10.20
N ASP A 26 11.56 0.49 -9.65
CA ASP A 26 11.41 -0.84 -9.05
C ASP A 26 11.07 -0.73 -7.57
N LYS A 27 10.02 -1.41 -7.14
CA LYS A 27 9.63 -1.51 -5.73
C LYS A 27 9.37 -2.98 -5.39
N GLY A 28 10.37 -3.59 -4.75
CA GLY A 28 10.25 -5.00 -4.31
C GLY A 28 10.17 -6.00 -5.46
N GLY A 29 10.87 -5.73 -6.56
CA GLY A 29 10.90 -6.58 -7.75
C GLY A 29 9.66 -6.44 -8.65
N LEU A 30 8.88 -5.38 -8.45
CA LEU A 30 7.76 -5.01 -9.31
C LEU A 30 8.05 -3.65 -9.96
N THR A 31 7.98 -3.60 -11.27
CA THR A 31 8.05 -2.35 -12.03
C THR A 31 6.81 -1.52 -11.77
N TYR A 32 7.01 -0.25 -11.47
CA TYR A 32 5.97 0.68 -11.08
C TYR A 32 6.12 2.00 -11.82
N LEU A 33 5.04 2.51 -12.42
CA LEU A 33 4.98 3.86 -12.99
C LEU A 33 4.48 4.82 -11.91
N PRO A 34 5.32 5.75 -11.41
CA PRO A 34 4.92 6.75 -10.44
C PRO A 34 3.74 7.59 -10.96
N TRP A 35 2.85 7.97 -10.05
CA TRP A 35 1.68 8.76 -10.43
C TRP A 35 2.05 10.11 -11.05
N SER A 36 3.14 10.74 -10.59
CA SER A 36 3.66 12.00 -11.14
C SER A 36 4.08 11.84 -12.61
N GLU A 37 4.79 10.76 -12.92
CA GLU A 37 5.20 10.46 -14.29
C GLU A 37 3.98 10.13 -15.18
N ALA A 38 3.03 9.37 -14.65
CA ALA A 38 1.80 9.07 -15.37
C ALA A 38 0.99 10.35 -15.70
N ILE A 39 0.88 11.30 -14.76
CA ILE A 39 0.24 12.60 -15.00
C ILE A 39 1.04 13.40 -16.03
N THR A 40 2.37 13.44 -15.95
CA THR A 40 3.21 14.16 -16.90
C THR A 40 2.96 13.67 -18.32
N VAL A 41 2.98 12.36 -18.54
CA VAL A 41 2.68 11.78 -19.87
C VAL A 41 1.27 12.12 -20.33
N MET A 42 0.28 12.05 -19.44
CA MET A 42 -1.10 12.42 -19.79
C MET A 42 -1.21 13.89 -20.20
N MET A 43 -0.53 14.80 -19.50
CA MET A 43 -0.50 16.23 -19.83
C MET A 43 0.25 16.51 -21.14
N GLU A 44 1.28 15.74 -21.48
CA GLU A 44 2.01 15.86 -22.75
C GLU A 44 1.14 15.48 -23.97
N HIS A 45 0.24 14.50 -23.80
CA HIS A 45 -0.53 13.95 -24.94
C HIS A 45 -2.01 14.34 -24.95
N PHE A 46 -2.62 14.51 -23.79
CA PHE A 46 -4.05 14.80 -23.62
C PHE A 46 -4.28 15.81 -22.49
N PRO A 47 -3.76 17.06 -22.59
CA PRO A 47 -3.81 18.04 -21.49
C PRO A 47 -5.23 18.39 -21.02
N GLU A 48 -6.24 18.19 -21.87
CA GLU A 48 -7.65 18.45 -21.57
C GLU A 48 -8.36 17.26 -20.90
N TYR A 49 -7.64 16.22 -20.48
CA TYR A 49 -8.26 15.11 -19.75
C TYR A 49 -8.88 15.61 -18.44
N ARG A 50 -9.93 14.97 -18.00
CA ARG A 50 -10.62 15.31 -16.76
C ARG A 50 -10.70 14.10 -15.85
N VAL A 51 -10.58 14.33 -14.54
CA VAL A 51 -10.75 13.31 -13.51
C VAL A 51 -11.94 13.69 -12.67
N LYS A 52 -12.86 12.73 -12.49
CA LYS A 52 -13.95 12.82 -11.51
C LYS A 52 -13.76 11.70 -10.49
N TRP A 53 -13.63 12.07 -9.24
CA TRP A 53 -13.66 11.13 -8.13
C TRP A 53 -15.10 10.78 -7.77
N HIS A 54 -15.33 9.54 -7.36
CA HIS A 54 -16.62 9.04 -6.91
C HIS A 54 -16.55 8.71 -5.42
N GLY A 55 -17.66 8.91 -4.75
CA GLY A 55 -17.77 8.63 -3.34
C GLY A 55 -19.22 8.54 -2.90
N THR A 56 -19.43 8.48 -1.60
CA THR A 56 -20.74 8.47 -0.98
C THR A 56 -21.05 9.83 -0.39
N GLU A 57 -22.30 10.23 -0.51
CA GLU A 57 -22.87 11.36 0.21
C GLU A 57 -23.21 10.88 1.64
N ASP A 58 -22.76 11.61 2.66
CA ASP A 58 -23.09 11.30 4.04
C ASP A 58 -24.44 11.92 4.44
N LYS A 59 -24.86 11.69 5.71
CA LYS A 59 -26.13 12.20 6.24
C LYS A 59 -26.22 13.72 6.24
N ASP A 60 -25.08 14.40 6.22
CA ASP A 60 -24.96 15.85 6.21
C ASP A 60 -24.86 16.41 4.78
N GLN A 61 -25.16 15.61 3.77
CA GLN A 61 -25.08 15.93 2.34
C GLN A 61 -23.65 16.32 1.89
N VAL A 62 -22.63 15.87 2.61
CA VAL A 62 -21.24 16.05 2.24
C VAL A 62 -20.78 14.89 1.38
N THR A 63 -20.42 15.16 0.14
CA THR A 63 -19.82 14.16 -0.74
C THR A 63 -18.39 13.89 -0.32
N ARG A 64 -18.08 12.66 0.01
CA ARG A 64 -16.72 12.19 0.31
C ARG A 64 -16.23 11.35 -0.86
N ASP A 65 -15.07 11.65 -1.39
CA ASP A 65 -14.45 10.93 -2.52
C ASP A 65 -13.95 9.52 -2.11
N ILE A 66 -14.74 8.81 -1.31
CA ILE A 66 -14.43 7.49 -0.76
C ILE A 66 -15.72 6.77 -0.41
N THR A 67 -15.74 5.45 -0.58
CA THR A 67 -16.84 4.59 -0.17
C THR A 67 -16.38 3.68 0.97
N TYR A 68 -17.10 3.70 2.10
CA TYR A 68 -16.88 2.79 3.22
C TYR A 68 -17.82 1.59 3.14
N TYR A 69 -17.33 0.43 3.56
CA TYR A 69 -18.06 -0.83 3.62
C TYR A 69 -18.25 -1.28 5.06
N GLU A 70 -19.20 -2.20 5.27
CA GLU A 70 -19.31 -2.91 6.55
C GLU A 70 -17.96 -3.56 6.92
N GLY A 71 -17.58 -3.49 8.20
CA GLY A 71 -16.26 -3.91 8.66
C GLY A 71 -15.16 -2.86 8.53
N GLY A 72 -15.52 -1.63 8.11
CA GLY A 72 -14.62 -0.46 8.12
C GLY A 72 -13.62 -0.40 6.99
N SER A 73 -13.62 -1.33 6.04
CA SER A 73 -12.80 -1.21 4.83
C SER A 73 -13.36 -0.10 3.91
N ALA A 74 -12.52 0.39 3.01
CA ALA A 74 -12.92 1.45 2.10
C ALA A 74 -12.39 1.22 0.68
N SER A 75 -13.00 1.89 -0.29
CA SER A 75 -12.53 1.96 -1.67
C SER A 75 -12.54 3.38 -2.20
N VAL A 76 -11.73 3.61 -3.21
CA VAL A 76 -11.68 4.82 -4.02
C VAL A 76 -12.06 4.48 -5.45
N ALA A 77 -12.73 5.39 -6.14
CA ALA A 77 -13.09 5.22 -7.54
C ALA A 77 -12.95 6.54 -8.29
N CYS A 78 -12.54 6.47 -9.54
CA CYS A 78 -12.47 7.64 -10.41
C CYS A 78 -12.91 7.31 -11.83
N THR A 79 -13.45 8.32 -12.50
CA THR A 79 -13.64 8.33 -13.95
C THR A 79 -12.64 9.29 -14.56
N VAL A 80 -11.88 8.83 -15.56
CA VAL A 80 -11.07 9.66 -16.44
C VAL A 80 -11.82 9.85 -17.74
N THR A 81 -11.83 11.09 -18.25
CA THR A 81 -12.46 11.46 -19.52
C THR A 81 -11.43 12.08 -20.43
N ILE A 82 -11.31 11.58 -21.67
CA ILE A 82 -10.48 12.16 -22.75
C ILE A 82 -11.42 12.41 -23.93
N GLY A 83 -11.65 13.67 -24.28
CA GLY A 83 -12.74 14.03 -25.19
C GLY A 83 -14.08 13.50 -24.68
N GLU A 84 -14.75 12.67 -25.48
CA GLU A 84 -16.03 12.02 -25.11
C GLU A 84 -15.84 10.61 -24.50
N ILE A 85 -14.61 10.09 -24.50
CA ILE A 85 -14.33 8.72 -24.05
C ILE A 85 -14.10 8.71 -22.54
N LYS A 86 -14.85 7.87 -21.84
CA LYS A 86 -14.77 7.70 -20.38
C LYS A 86 -14.28 6.30 -20.02
N ARG A 87 -13.44 6.22 -19.01
CA ARG A 87 -13.03 4.97 -18.36
C ARG A 87 -13.16 5.16 -16.85
N GLU A 88 -13.62 4.13 -16.20
CA GLU A 88 -13.78 4.10 -14.75
C GLU A 88 -12.90 3.02 -14.13
N CYS A 89 -12.30 3.34 -13.01
CA CYS A 89 -11.51 2.41 -12.21
C CYS A 89 -11.87 2.58 -10.75
N TRP A 90 -11.89 1.48 -10.01
CA TRP A 90 -12.00 1.50 -8.56
C TRP A 90 -10.90 0.65 -7.94
N LEU A 91 -10.54 0.96 -6.70
CA LEU A 91 -9.49 0.25 -5.98
C LEU A 91 -9.84 0.23 -4.48
N PRO A 92 -9.73 -0.93 -3.80
CA PRO A 92 -9.82 -0.94 -2.35
C PRO A 92 -8.66 -0.16 -1.75
N VAL A 93 -8.89 0.50 -0.62
CA VAL A 93 -7.80 1.06 0.17
C VAL A 93 -7.04 -0.11 0.80
N MET A 94 -5.76 -0.25 0.45
CA MET A 94 -4.98 -1.44 0.77
C MET A 94 -3.55 -1.11 1.19
N ASP A 95 -2.96 -2.02 1.95
CA ASP A 95 -1.57 -1.98 2.35
C ASP A 95 -0.61 -2.33 1.20
N TYR A 96 0.69 -2.35 1.50
CA TYR A 96 1.74 -2.72 0.55
C TYR A 96 1.70 -4.20 0.12
N LYS A 97 0.97 -5.05 0.84
CA LYS A 97 0.73 -6.47 0.49
C LYS A 97 -0.56 -6.67 -0.31
N ASN A 98 -1.21 -5.58 -0.72
CA ASN A 98 -2.50 -5.57 -1.41
C ASN A 98 -3.67 -6.16 -0.57
N LYS A 99 -3.59 -6.10 0.76
CA LYS A 99 -4.70 -6.44 1.65
C LYS A 99 -5.50 -5.18 1.97
N ALA A 100 -6.83 -5.28 1.93
CA ALA A 100 -7.69 -4.18 2.35
C ALA A 100 -7.41 -3.80 3.81
N ILE A 101 -7.36 -2.50 4.07
CA ILE A 101 -7.12 -1.92 5.39
C ILE A 101 -8.48 -1.62 6.02
N ALA A 102 -8.69 -2.08 7.26
CA ALA A 102 -9.83 -1.62 8.06
C ALA A 102 -9.53 -0.24 8.64
N PHE A 103 -10.52 0.66 8.57
CA PHE A 103 -10.41 2.04 9.07
C PHE A 103 -9.17 2.78 8.53
N PRO A 104 -9.02 2.90 7.20
CA PRO A 104 -7.84 3.50 6.60
C PRO A 104 -7.70 4.98 6.99
N ASP A 105 -6.47 5.38 7.25
CA ASP A 105 -6.12 6.77 7.47
C ASP A 105 -6.11 7.60 6.16
N SER A 106 -6.01 8.91 6.29
CA SER A 106 -6.01 9.83 5.15
C SER A 106 -4.84 9.61 4.19
N ARG A 107 -3.68 9.15 4.68
CA ARG A 107 -2.52 8.84 3.86
C ARG A 107 -2.79 7.60 3.00
N SER A 108 -3.27 6.51 3.59
CA SER A 108 -3.63 5.28 2.88
C SER A 108 -4.69 5.53 1.81
N ILE A 109 -5.65 6.43 2.09
CA ILE A 109 -6.67 6.87 1.14
C ILE A 109 -6.02 7.62 -0.02
N SER A 110 -5.14 8.60 0.26
CA SER A 110 -4.42 9.38 -0.74
C SER A 110 -3.57 8.49 -1.65
N ASP A 111 -2.78 7.59 -1.08
CA ASP A 111 -1.95 6.66 -1.83
C ASP A 111 -2.80 5.75 -2.74
N SER A 112 -3.95 5.27 -2.25
CA SER A 112 -4.89 4.46 -3.04
C SER A 112 -5.56 5.26 -4.15
N LYS A 113 -5.86 6.54 -3.95
CA LYS A 113 -6.34 7.43 -5.02
C LYS A 113 -5.31 7.55 -6.16
N GLN A 114 -4.04 7.80 -5.83
CA GLN A 114 -3.00 7.90 -6.86
C GLN A 114 -2.84 6.58 -7.64
N ARG A 115 -2.85 5.44 -6.95
CA ARG A 115 -2.81 4.12 -7.59
C ARG A 115 -4.03 3.86 -8.47
N CYS A 116 -5.22 4.29 -8.04
CA CYS A 116 -6.46 4.17 -8.80
C CYS A 116 -6.39 4.99 -10.09
N LEU A 117 -5.89 6.23 -10.00
CA LEU A 117 -5.74 7.12 -11.15
C LEU A 117 -4.81 6.53 -12.21
N VAL A 118 -3.62 6.05 -11.81
CA VAL A 118 -2.65 5.42 -12.74
C VAL A 118 -3.26 4.17 -13.40
N LYS A 119 -3.99 3.35 -12.66
CA LYS A 119 -4.72 2.21 -13.23
C LYS A 119 -5.80 2.65 -14.21
N CYS A 120 -6.49 3.76 -13.94
CA CYS A 120 -7.46 4.31 -14.86
C CYS A 120 -6.80 4.79 -16.17
N PHE A 121 -5.61 5.40 -16.10
CA PHE A 121 -4.83 5.76 -17.30
C PHE A 121 -4.39 4.52 -18.10
N ALA A 122 -4.07 3.41 -17.42
CA ALA A 122 -3.75 2.15 -18.09
C ALA A 122 -4.95 1.57 -18.87
N LEU A 123 -6.19 1.88 -18.48
CA LEU A 123 -7.38 1.52 -19.27
C LEU A 123 -7.51 2.31 -20.59
N PHE A 124 -6.73 3.37 -20.76
CA PHE A 124 -6.56 4.08 -22.01
C PHE A 124 -5.30 3.64 -22.79
N GLY A 125 -4.49 2.75 -22.19
CA GLY A 125 -3.28 2.18 -22.80
C GLY A 125 -1.96 2.58 -22.13
N LEU A 126 -1.93 3.67 -21.32
CA LEU A 126 -0.68 4.16 -20.74
C LEU A 126 -0.02 3.12 -19.83
N GLY A 127 1.19 2.70 -20.18
CA GLY A 127 1.97 1.76 -19.38
C GLY A 127 1.31 0.38 -19.19
N ILE A 128 0.36 0.01 -20.05
CA ILE A 128 -0.40 -1.26 -19.92
C ILE A 128 0.50 -2.49 -19.95
N TYR A 129 1.60 -2.45 -20.72
CA TYR A 129 2.59 -3.51 -20.83
C TYR A 129 3.28 -3.81 -19.49
N ILE A 130 3.45 -2.80 -18.61
CA ILE A 130 4.01 -2.97 -17.25
C ILE A 130 3.16 -3.95 -16.45
N TYR A 131 1.82 -3.85 -16.55
CA TYR A 131 0.88 -4.72 -15.84
C TYR A 131 0.76 -6.12 -16.47
N ARG A 132 1.07 -6.24 -17.76
CA ARG A 132 1.04 -7.52 -18.48
C ARG A 132 2.34 -8.29 -18.35
N GLY A 133 3.44 -7.61 -17.98
CA GLY A 133 4.78 -8.17 -17.99
C GLY A 133 5.31 -8.40 -19.41
N ASP A 134 4.79 -7.65 -20.38
CA ASP A 134 5.22 -7.73 -21.77
C ASP A 134 6.54 -6.95 -21.99
N ALA A 135 7.20 -7.21 -23.12
CA ALA A 135 8.32 -6.42 -23.61
C ALA A 135 7.87 -4.96 -23.89
N LEU A 136 8.83 -4.05 -23.87
CA LEU A 136 8.58 -2.62 -24.09
C LEU A 136 8.03 -2.34 -25.51
N PRO A 137 7.23 -1.28 -25.70
CA PRO A 137 6.84 -0.84 -27.03
C PRO A 137 8.08 -0.52 -27.86
N GLY A 138 8.29 -1.25 -28.95
CA GLY A 138 9.44 -1.05 -29.85
C GLY A 138 10.55 -2.09 -29.74
N ASP A 139 10.54 -2.94 -28.74
CA ASP A 139 11.41 -4.11 -28.72
C ASP A 139 11.03 -5.05 -29.89
N PRO A 140 12.01 -5.64 -30.59
CA PRO A 140 11.72 -6.63 -31.63
C PRO A 140 10.96 -7.77 -30.97
N VAL A 141 9.74 -8.02 -31.48
CA VAL A 141 8.94 -9.17 -31.05
C VAL A 141 9.73 -10.43 -31.40
N VAL A 142 10.45 -10.97 -30.44
CA VAL A 142 10.93 -12.34 -30.52
C VAL A 142 9.67 -13.18 -30.37
N GLU A 143 9.16 -13.73 -31.48
CA GLU A 143 8.10 -14.74 -31.43
C GLU A 143 8.63 -15.95 -30.64
N GLU A 144 8.60 -15.86 -29.31
CA GLU A 144 8.65 -17.03 -28.48
C GLU A 144 7.27 -17.68 -28.54
N VAL A 145 7.22 -18.75 -29.32
CA VAL A 145 6.17 -19.77 -29.29
C VAL A 145 5.83 -20.04 -27.83
N SER A 146 4.58 -19.76 -27.49
CA SER A 146 3.95 -19.82 -26.17
C SER A 146 4.37 -21.07 -25.36
N ALA A 147 5.42 -20.94 -24.56
CA ALA A 147 5.61 -21.79 -23.40
C ALA A 147 4.95 -21.08 -22.19
N PRO A 148 4.20 -21.80 -21.34
CA PRO A 148 3.60 -21.18 -20.16
C PRO A 148 4.70 -20.52 -19.32
N PRO A 149 4.44 -19.37 -18.64
CA PRO A 149 5.46 -18.60 -17.95
C PRO A 149 6.21 -19.49 -16.97
N LYS A 150 7.48 -19.75 -17.26
CA LYS A 150 8.39 -20.38 -16.31
C LYS A 150 8.46 -19.44 -15.11
N LYS A 151 7.82 -19.84 -14.00
CA LYS A 151 8.03 -19.21 -12.70
C LYS A 151 9.53 -19.04 -12.51
N LYS A 152 10.03 -17.79 -12.52
CA LYS A 152 11.41 -17.50 -12.09
C LYS A 152 11.56 -18.17 -10.74
N ALA A 153 12.58 -18.99 -10.60
CA ALA A 153 12.87 -19.69 -9.36
C ALA A 153 12.93 -18.64 -8.24
N ALA A 154 11.97 -18.71 -7.35
CA ALA A 154 11.99 -17.92 -6.13
C ALA A 154 13.27 -18.26 -5.36
N PRO A 155 13.92 -17.27 -4.72
CA PRO A 155 14.96 -17.57 -3.75
C PRO A 155 14.36 -18.56 -2.75
N LYS A 156 15.12 -19.60 -2.38
CA LYS A 156 14.69 -20.69 -1.51
C LYS A 156 13.91 -20.11 -0.33
N LYS A 157 12.57 -20.27 -0.35
CA LYS A 157 11.71 -19.98 0.79
C LYS A 157 12.21 -20.85 1.95
N LYS A 158 12.55 -20.24 3.08
CA LYS A 158 12.35 -20.86 4.37
C LYS A 158 10.93 -21.42 4.36
N ALA A 159 10.79 -22.66 4.80
CA ALA A 159 9.52 -23.39 4.80
C ALA A 159 8.38 -22.47 5.27
N ALA A 160 7.25 -22.51 4.56
CA ALA A 160 6.06 -21.76 4.97
C ALA A 160 5.67 -22.22 6.38
N PRO A 161 5.36 -21.29 7.31
CA PRO A 161 4.82 -21.66 8.60
C PRO A 161 3.53 -22.47 8.39
N THR A 162 3.35 -23.54 9.14
CA THR A 162 2.07 -24.25 9.22
C THR A 162 0.99 -23.27 9.71
N GLU A 163 -0.28 -23.48 9.38
CA GLU A 163 -1.39 -22.59 9.79
C GLU A 163 -1.36 -22.28 11.29
N ASP A 164 -1.03 -23.26 12.14
CA ASP A 164 -0.84 -23.08 13.57
C ASP A 164 0.30 -22.11 13.93
N SER A 165 1.39 -22.12 13.18
CA SER A 165 2.52 -21.20 13.36
C SER A 165 2.16 -19.76 13.01
N ALA A 166 1.34 -19.54 11.99
CA ALA A 166 0.86 -18.21 11.59
C ALA A 166 -0.12 -17.62 12.60
N VAL A 167 -1.01 -18.45 13.16
CA VAL A 167 -1.94 -18.05 14.22
C VAL A 167 -1.17 -17.66 15.49
N GLN A 168 -0.19 -18.46 15.88
CA GLN A 168 0.67 -18.18 17.04
C GLN A 168 1.45 -16.88 16.85
N ALA A 169 2.07 -16.66 15.70
CA ALA A 169 2.80 -15.43 15.39
C ALA A 169 1.90 -14.18 15.46
N THR A 170 0.66 -14.29 15.00
CA THR A 170 -0.32 -13.20 15.07
C THR A 170 -0.73 -12.89 16.51
N ALA A 171 -0.97 -13.92 17.33
CA ALA A 171 -1.32 -13.77 18.74
C ALA A 171 -0.17 -13.14 19.53
N THR A 172 1.07 -13.61 19.33
CA THR A 172 2.26 -13.07 19.99
C THR A 172 2.51 -11.60 19.58
N ALA A 173 2.32 -11.24 18.31
CA ALA A 173 2.42 -9.87 17.85
C ALA A 173 1.35 -8.94 18.46
N ALA A 174 0.15 -9.44 18.68
CA ALA A 174 -0.92 -8.71 19.36
C ALA A 174 -0.58 -8.47 20.84
N THR A 175 -0.07 -9.47 21.53
CA THR A 175 0.38 -9.38 22.94
C THR A 175 1.51 -8.38 23.08
N LEU A 176 2.52 -8.41 22.20
CA LEU A 176 3.64 -7.46 22.22
C LEU A 176 3.18 -6.02 22.03
N LYS A 177 2.25 -5.77 21.10
CA LYS A 177 1.67 -4.44 20.87
C LYS A 177 0.85 -3.94 22.06
N ALA A 178 0.04 -4.80 22.68
CA ALA A 178 -0.74 -4.44 23.85
C ALA A 178 0.17 -4.05 25.01
N LEU A 179 1.22 -4.83 25.29
CA LEU A 179 2.20 -4.54 26.33
C LEU A 179 2.93 -3.21 26.09
N CYS A 180 3.34 -2.91 24.85
CA CYS A 180 3.96 -1.63 24.52
C CYS A 180 3.02 -0.45 24.78
N ARG A 181 1.72 -0.60 24.48
CA ARG A 181 0.72 0.43 24.76
C ARG A 181 0.54 0.64 26.26
N ASP A 182 0.35 -0.43 27.01
CA ASP A 182 0.12 -0.37 28.46
C ASP A 182 1.34 0.23 29.21
N LEU A 183 2.55 -0.07 28.75
CA LEU A 183 3.78 0.54 29.26
C LEU A 183 3.84 2.03 28.92
N HIS A 184 3.47 2.40 27.72
CA HIS A 184 3.44 3.81 27.31
C HIS A 184 2.41 4.62 28.12
N GLU A 185 1.23 4.07 28.38
CA GLU A 185 0.20 4.66 29.25
C GLU A 185 0.69 4.83 30.69
N SER A 186 1.60 3.98 31.15
CA SER A 186 2.27 4.10 32.46
C SER A 186 3.47 5.04 32.49
N GLY A 187 3.74 5.74 31.36
CA GLY A 187 4.84 6.70 31.26
C GLY A 187 6.22 6.11 30.89
N TRP A 188 6.27 4.77 30.66
CA TRP A 188 7.51 4.12 30.24
C TRP A 188 7.61 4.03 28.71
N THR A 189 8.77 4.31 28.14
CA THR A 189 9.00 4.24 26.70
C THR A 189 10.26 3.42 26.42
N PRO A 190 10.18 2.41 25.50
CA PRO A 190 11.35 1.63 25.12
C PRO A 190 12.45 2.50 24.49
N GLU A 191 13.70 2.14 24.75
CA GLU A 191 14.86 2.71 24.07
C GLU A 191 14.73 2.63 22.53
N PRO A 192 15.29 3.59 21.77
CA PRO A 192 15.17 3.63 20.30
C PRO A 192 15.64 2.34 19.61
N SER A 193 16.67 1.67 20.12
CA SER A 193 17.14 0.37 19.64
C SER A 193 16.06 -0.72 19.79
N MET A 194 15.46 -0.81 20.97
CA MET A 194 14.39 -1.77 21.27
C MET A 194 13.13 -1.50 20.46
N GLN A 195 12.78 -0.23 20.21
CA GLN A 195 11.66 0.11 19.32
C GLN A 195 11.89 -0.41 17.89
N LYS A 196 13.13 -0.35 17.40
CA LYS A 196 13.51 -0.90 16.09
C LYS A 196 13.38 -2.42 16.08
N ASP A 197 13.85 -3.09 17.13
CA ASP A 197 13.79 -4.55 17.26
C ASP A 197 12.35 -5.04 17.33
N ILE A 198 11.47 -4.35 18.06
CA ILE A 198 10.03 -4.63 18.13
C ILE A 198 9.40 -4.53 16.72
N LYS A 199 9.68 -3.44 15.99
CA LYS A 199 9.15 -3.26 14.64
C LYS A 199 9.63 -4.37 13.69
N THR A 200 10.90 -4.75 13.78
CA THR A 200 11.50 -5.80 12.97
C THR A 200 10.91 -7.17 13.29
N ALA A 201 10.83 -7.55 14.56
CA ALA A 201 10.29 -8.83 14.99
C ALA A 201 8.82 -9.02 14.57
N VAL A 202 8.01 -7.96 14.67
CA VAL A 202 6.60 -7.96 14.23
C VAL A 202 6.49 -8.04 12.70
N ALA A 203 7.35 -7.33 11.96
CA ALA A 203 7.35 -7.35 10.51
C ALA A 203 7.78 -8.71 9.93
N GLU A 204 8.74 -9.37 10.57
CA GLU A 204 9.24 -10.69 10.19
C GLU A 204 8.33 -11.83 10.70
N MET A 205 7.36 -11.54 11.56
CA MET A 205 6.51 -12.52 12.25
C MET A 205 7.35 -13.58 13.01
N ASP A 206 8.46 -13.15 13.60
CA ASP A 206 9.40 -14.02 14.31
C ASP A 206 8.94 -14.19 15.76
N VAL A 207 8.25 -15.31 16.05
CA VAL A 207 7.69 -15.63 17.37
C VAL A 207 8.77 -15.64 18.44
N GLY A 208 9.94 -16.23 18.17
CA GLY A 208 11.02 -16.33 19.15
C GLY A 208 11.59 -14.97 19.56
N LYS A 209 11.76 -14.06 18.59
CA LYS A 209 12.18 -12.68 18.87
C LYS A 209 11.09 -11.90 19.62
N MET A 210 9.81 -12.07 19.23
CA MET A 210 8.70 -11.41 19.91
C MET A 210 8.55 -11.85 21.36
N ASP A 211 8.66 -13.15 21.66
CA ASP A 211 8.61 -13.69 23.01
C ASP A 211 9.77 -13.18 23.89
N SER A 212 10.98 -13.09 23.32
CA SER A 212 12.14 -12.52 24.01
C SER A 212 11.94 -11.05 24.35
N LEU A 213 11.37 -10.27 23.42
CA LEU A 213 11.06 -8.87 23.63
C LEU A 213 9.94 -8.67 24.67
N ILE A 214 8.90 -9.50 24.67
CA ILE A 214 7.85 -9.49 25.69
C ILE A 214 8.46 -9.70 27.08
N LYS A 215 9.34 -10.69 27.23
CA LYS A 215 10.03 -10.95 28.50
C LYS A 215 10.84 -9.74 28.96
N THR A 216 11.64 -9.17 28.09
CA THR A 216 12.47 -7.97 28.40
C THR A 216 11.61 -6.77 28.78
N LEU A 217 10.47 -6.56 28.10
CA LEU A 217 9.54 -5.47 28.40
C LEU A 217 8.84 -5.65 29.76
N ILE A 218 8.47 -6.88 30.13
CA ILE A 218 7.89 -7.18 31.44
C ILE A 218 8.91 -6.90 32.54
N GLU A 219 10.14 -7.39 32.40
CA GLU A 219 11.21 -7.17 33.35
C GLU A 219 11.55 -5.68 33.51
N GLY A 220 11.62 -4.93 32.38
CA GLY A 220 11.85 -3.48 32.37
C GLY A 220 10.68 -2.70 32.98
N GLY A 221 9.45 -3.11 32.73
CA GLY A 221 8.25 -2.48 33.31
C GLY A 221 8.13 -2.66 34.82
N ASP A 222 8.49 -3.82 35.32
CA ASP A 222 8.52 -4.08 36.78
C ASP A 222 9.61 -3.28 37.51
N LEU A 223 10.75 -3.08 36.86
CA LEU A 223 11.81 -2.20 37.38
C LEU A 223 11.34 -0.73 37.43
N ALA A 224 10.63 -0.25 36.43
CA ALA A 224 10.10 1.11 36.40
C ALA A 224 9.03 1.34 37.49
N LYS A 225 8.17 0.34 37.76
CA LYS A 225 7.19 0.40 38.86
C LYS A 225 7.87 0.45 40.23
N LYS A 226 8.90 -0.34 40.47
CA LYS A 226 9.66 -0.30 41.71
C LYS A 226 10.32 1.03 41.96
N LEU A 227 10.91 1.66 40.92
CA LEU A 227 11.53 2.99 41.02
C LEU A 227 10.50 4.09 41.33
N ASN A 228 9.28 3.99 40.80
CA ASN A 228 8.20 4.94 41.11
C ASN A 228 7.63 4.76 42.51
N ASP A 229 7.53 3.54 43.02
CA ASP A 229 7.07 3.25 44.39
C ASP A 229 8.09 3.73 45.44
N ASP A 230 9.41 3.57 45.20
CA ASP A 230 10.47 4.06 46.07
C ASP A 230 10.56 5.61 46.11
N THR A 231 10.21 6.30 45.00
CA THR A 231 10.18 7.78 44.98
C THR A 231 8.94 8.39 45.64
N THR A 232 7.87 7.61 45.84
CA THR A 232 6.64 8.09 46.49
C THR A 232 6.69 7.97 48.02
N THR A 233 7.65 7.20 48.55
CA THR A 233 7.81 6.98 50.00
C THR A 233 8.74 8.00 50.69
N GLU A 234 9.47 8.79 49.95
CA GLU A 234 10.40 9.81 50.53
C GLU A 234 9.81 11.23 50.68
N VAL A 235 8.53 11.47 50.35
CA VAL A 235 7.89 12.82 50.39
C VAL A 235 6.86 12.97 51.52
N SER A 236 6.80 12.04 52.47
CA SER A 236 5.85 12.15 53.60
C SER A 236 6.48 12.15 54.97
N ASP A 237 7.62 12.77 55.17
CA ASP A 237 8.10 13.18 56.49
C ASP A 237 9.03 14.41 56.35
N GLY A 238 8.41 15.60 56.55
CA GLY A 238 9.10 16.86 56.62
C GLY A 238 8.15 18.01 56.93
#